data_13de091105fc3c61ed8b39f994be612f
#
_entry.id   13de091105fc3c61ed8b39f994be612f
#
_cell.length_a   1.000
_cell.length_b   1.000
_cell.length_c   1.000
_cell.angle_alpha   90.00
_cell.angle_beta   90.00
_cell.angle_gamma   90.00
#
_symmetry.space_group_name_H-M   'P 1'
#
loop_
_entity.id
_entity.type
_entity.pdbx_description
1 polymer ?
#
loop_
_entity_poly.entity_id
_entity_poly.type
_entity_poly.pdbx_seq_one_letter_code
_entity_poly.pdbx_strand_id
1 'polypeptide(L)'
;WNDGAGNPPNSRGIKTDYLWRQVLAKRSLADIIENFAGIIEERDARGRITARKPIFPRYHQLDVVRSLCADATERGAGKRYLIQHSAGSGKSNSIAWTVHKLVGLERAGASVFDTVIVVTDRQVLDKNLKDTIGGFAQTARLMGHAERSGDLRGFIESGKKIVVTTVQKFPFILDDIGSAHRGRRFAIVIDEAHSSQGGRAAGALNTALGGSAADDEMTTEDRILAIIEGRRMLDNASYFAFTAT
;
A
#
# COMPACT_ATOMS: atom_id res chain seq x y z
N TRP A 1 15.11 -16.52 11.33
CA TRP A 1 15.32 -15.77 10.09
C TRP A 1 15.17 -16.63 8.85
N ASN A 2 15.26 -17.91 9.01
CA ASN A 2 15.49 -18.83 7.93
C ASN A 2 14.38 -19.86 7.71
N ASP A 3 13.78 -20.35 8.78
CA ASP A 3 12.79 -21.41 8.68
C ASP A 3 11.48 -20.85 8.10
N GLY A 4 11.04 -21.40 6.99
CA GLY A 4 9.85 -20.96 6.27
C GLY A 4 10.01 -19.70 5.44
N ALA A 5 11.19 -19.06 5.42
CA ALA A 5 11.40 -17.80 4.74
C ALA A 5 11.92 -17.93 3.28
N GLY A 6 11.89 -19.11 2.71
CA GLY A 6 12.35 -19.35 1.34
C GLY A 6 13.87 -19.29 1.12
N ASN A 7 14.66 -19.11 2.18
CA ASN A 7 16.12 -19.11 2.11
C ASN A 7 16.68 -20.44 2.64
N PRO A 8 16.79 -21.48 1.82
CA PRO A 8 17.25 -22.78 2.28
C PRO A 8 18.68 -22.66 2.81
N PRO A 9 18.98 -23.28 3.98
CA PRO A 9 20.35 -23.31 4.48
C PRO A 9 21.25 -24.09 3.51
N ASN A 10 22.45 -23.60 3.30
CA ASN A 10 23.45 -24.33 2.53
C ASN A 10 23.92 -25.54 3.37
N SER A 11 23.58 -26.76 2.93
CA SER A 11 23.98 -28.00 3.62
C SER A 11 25.47 -28.32 3.49
N ARG A 12 26.16 -27.70 2.51
CA ARG A 12 27.58 -27.97 2.20
C ARG A 12 28.49 -26.80 2.56
N GLY A 13 28.02 -25.79 3.28
CA GLY A 13 28.77 -24.60 3.62
C GLY A 13 28.18 -23.81 4.78
N ILE A 14 28.36 -22.52 4.77
CA ILE A 14 27.82 -21.63 5.79
C ILE A 14 26.30 -21.55 5.64
N LYS A 15 25.54 -21.91 6.69
CA LYS A 15 24.06 -21.93 6.67
C LYS A 15 23.42 -20.59 6.29
N THR A 16 24.14 -19.50 6.49
CA THR A 16 23.67 -18.13 6.23
C THR A 16 24.24 -17.52 4.94
N ASP A 17 24.81 -18.34 4.04
CA ASP A 17 25.45 -17.82 2.82
C ASP A 17 24.49 -17.11 1.86
N TYR A 18 23.17 -17.37 1.97
CA TYR A 18 22.14 -16.60 1.28
C TYR A 18 22.26 -15.09 1.56
N LEU A 19 22.77 -14.70 2.74
CA LEU A 19 22.97 -13.29 3.08
C LEU A 19 23.92 -12.61 2.07
N TRP A 20 25.05 -13.27 1.75
CA TRP A 20 26.02 -12.73 0.80
C TRP A 20 25.61 -12.95 -0.66
N ARG A 21 25.07 -14.12 -0.96
CA ARG A 21 24.75 -14.51 -2.33
C ARG A 21 23.47 -13.90 -2.88
N GLN A 22 22.52 -13.60 -2.00
CA GLN A 22 21.19 -13.08 -2.39
C GLN A 22 20.92 -11.70 -1.83
N VAL A 23 20.88 -11.55 -0.49
CA VAL A 23 20.48 -10.27 0.15
C VAL A 23 21.49 -9.17 -0.13
N LEU A 24 22.76 -9.43 0.12
CA LEU A 24 23.86 -8.47 -0.08
C LEU A 24 24.53 -8.59 -1.46
N ALA A 25 23.97 -9.39 -2.37
CA ALA A 25 24.41 -9.37 -3.76
C ALA A 25 24.29 -7.95 -4.33
N LYS A 26 25.23 -7.52 -5.16
CA LYS A 26 25.39 -6.14 -5.65
C LYS A 26 24.07 -5.51 -6.11
N ARG A 27 23.28 -6.21 -6.93
CA ARG A 27 21.97 -5.71 -7.40
C ARG A 27 20.96 -5.59 -6.27
N SER A 28 20.90 -6.59 -5.38
CA SER A 28 19.97 -6.61 -4.25
C SER A 28 20.30 -5.51 -3.25
N LEU A 29 21.58 -5.32 -2.94
CA LEU A 29 22.03 -4.27 -2.03
C LEU A 29 21.76 -2.87 -2.61
N ALA A 30 22.01 -2.66 -3.90
CA ALA A 30 21.70 -1.41 -4.57
C ALA A 30 20.19 -1.10 -4.49
N ASP A 31 19.31 -2.07 -4.79
CA ASP A 31 17.86 -1.92 -4.65
C ASP A 31 17.44 -1.63 -3.20
N ILE A 32 18.07 -2.28 -2.21
CA ILE A 32 17.78 -2.03 -0.79
C ILE A 32 18.16 -0.59 -0.41
N ILE A 33 19.33 -0.13 -0.79
CA ILE A 33 19.81 1.22 -0.47
C ILE A 33 18.95 2.28 -1.16
N GLU A 34 18.61 2.05 -2.41
CA GLU A 34 17.85 3.02 -3.22
C GLU A 34 16.36 3.10 -2.83
N ASN A 35 15.73 1.95 -2.53
CA ASN A 35 14.28 1.86 -2.43
C ASN A 35 13.73 1.52 -1.05
N PHE A 36 14.56 1.02 -0.13
CA PHE A 36 14.10 0.53 1.17
C PHE A 36 14.80 1.19 2.36
N ALA A 37 16.10 1.42 2.28
CA ALA A 37 16.82 2.06 3.37
C ALA A 37 16.46 3.55 3.43
N GLY A 38 16.24 4.06 4.64
CA GLY A 38 15.87 5.45 4.82
C GLY A 38 16.11 5.93 6.25
N ILE A 39 15.82 7.19 6.48
CA ILE A 39 15.86 7.80 7.81
C ILE A 39 14.46 8.31 8.14
N ILE A 40 13.88 7.83 9.22
CA ILE A 40 12.63 8.36 9.77
C ILE A 40 12.97 9.44 10.80
N GLU A 41 12.36 10.60 10.65
CA GLU A 41 12.45 11.70 11.61
C GLU A 41 11.26 11.65 12.57
N GLU A 42 11.53 11.52 13.86
CA GLU A 42 10.51 11.71 14.90
C GLU A 42 10.42 13.21 15.21
N ARG A 43 9.21 13.73 15.28
CA ARG A 43 8.96 15.15 15.56
C ARG A 43 8.04 15.32 16.76
N ASP A 44 8.31 16.34 17.57
CA ASP A 44 7.45 16.74 18.69
C ASP A 44 6.16 17.40 18.20
N ALA A 45 5.25 17.73 19.13
CA ALA A 45 4.01 18.44 18.86
C ALA A 45 4.21 19.82 18.19
N ARG A 46 5.41 20.38 18.27
CA ARG A 46 5.81 21.65 17.64
C ARG A 46 6.51 21.46 16.29
N GLY A 47 6.58 20.22 15.79
CA GLY A 47 7.21 19.88 14.51
C GLY A 47 8.74 19.81 14.53
N ARG A 48 9.40 19.94 15.70
CA ARG A 48 10.86 19.88 15.82
C ARG A 48 11.33 18.43 15.81
N ILE A 49 12.40 18.14 15.07
CA ILE A 49 13.00 16.81 15.02
C ILE A 49 13.57 16.46 16.40
N THR A 50 13.07 15.39 17.00
CA THR A 50 13.51 14.86 18.30
C THR A 50 14.45 13.68 18.17
N ALA A 51 14.29 12.89 17.10
CA ALA A 51 15.16 11.76 16.79
C ALA A 51 15.22 11.49 15.30
N ARG A 52 16.33 10.87 14.85
CA ARG A 52 16.51 10.30 13.52
C ARG A 52 16.83 8.83 13.64
N LYS A 53 16.00 7.98 13.06
CA LYS A 53 16.16 6.53 13.13
C LYS A 53 16.37 5.95 11.74
N PRO A 54 17.49 5.25 11.49
CA PRO A 54 17.64 4.53 10.24
C PRO A 54 16.62 3.38 10.20
N ILE A 55 15.96 3.22 9.06
CA ILE A 55 15.11 2.07 8.78
C ILE A 55 15.77 1.20 7.71
N PHE A 56 15.59 -0.09 7.88
CA PHE A 56 16.05 -1.12 6.96
C PHE A 56 14.98 -2.22 6.91
N PRO A 57 14.68 -2.80 5.75
CA PRO A 57 13.61 -3.78 5.66
C PRO A 57 13.97 -5.06 6.40
N ARG A 58 13.02 -5.61 7.14
CA ARG A 58 13.13 -6.98 7.62
C ARG A 58 12.97 -7.93 6.43
N TYR A 59 13.46 -9.15 6.58
CA TYR A 59 13.41 -10.14 5.50
C TYR A 59 12.01 -10.26 4.87
N HIS A 60 10.99 -10.54 5.68
CA HIS A 60 9.62 -10.72 5.18
C HIS A 60 9.05 -9.47 4.49
N GLN A 61 9.45 -8.27 4.92
CA GLN A 61 9.03 -7.02 4.28
C GLN A 61 9.69 -6.86 2.91
N LEU A 62 10.98 -7.14 2.81
CA LEU A 62 11.72 -7.11 1.54
C LEU A 62 11.15 -8.13 0.55
N ASP A 63 10.91 -9.36 1.02
CA ASP A 63 10.41 -10.45 0.21
C ASP A 63 9.02 -10.15 -0.35
N VAL A 64 8.07 -9.76 0.51
CA VAL A 64 6.70 -9.46 0.07
C VAL A 64 6.66 -8.31 -0.93
N VAL A 65 7.38 -7.21 -0.68
CA VAL A 65 7.36 -6.06 -1.60
C VAL A 65 7.97 -6.43 -2.95
N ARG A 66 9.07 -7.18 -2.97
CA ARG A 66 9.69 -7.65 -4.21
C ARG A 66 8.79 -8.61 -4.98
N SER A 67 8.16 -9.55 -4.30
CA SER A 67 7.24 -10.51 -4.92
C SER A 67 6.03 -9.82 -5.53
N LEU A 68 5.43 -8.86 -4.82
CA LEU A 68 4.32 -8.05 -5.33
C LEU A 68 4.71 -7.26 -6.58
N CYS A 69 5.87 -6.60 -6.56
CA CYS A 69 6.35 -5.83 -7.69
C CYS A 69 6.69 -6.70 -8.91
N ALA A 70 7.29 -7.87 -8.69
CA ALA A 70 7.62 -8.81 -9.77
C ALA A 70 6.34 -9.32 -10.45
N ASP A 71 5.36 -9.79 -9.67
CA ASP A 71 4.09 -10.29 -10.20
C ASP A 71 3.28 -9.17 -10.89
N ALA A 72 3.22 -7.97 -10.29
CA ALA A 72 2.55 -6.82 -10.90
C ALA A 72 3.22 -6.38 -12.22
N THR A 73 4.55 -6.46 -12.31
CA THR A 73 5.27 -6.19 -13.57
C THR A 73 4.91 -7.21 -14.64
N GLU A 74 4.83 -8.48 -14.29
CA GLU A 74 4.52 -9.54 -15.25
C GLU A 74 3.06 -9.49 -15.71
N ARG A 75 2.12 -9.33 -14.76
CA ARG A 75 0.68 -9.45 -15.04
C ARG A 75 -0.01 -8.13 -15.39
N GLY A 76 0.59 -6.99 -15.06
CA GLY A 76 -0.04 -5.68 -15.27
C GLY A 76 -1.20 -5.39 -14.31
N ALA A 77 -2.07 -4.44 -14.71
CA ALA A 77 -3.25 -4.05 -13.95
C ALA A 77 -4.35 -5.15 -13.96
N GLY A 78 -5.34 -5.04 -13.05
CA GLY A 78 -6.49 -5.94 -12.99
C GLY A 78 -6.29 -7.16 -12.09
N LYS A 79 -5.37 -7.12 -11.11
CA LYS A 79 -5.05 -8.23 -10.20
C LYS A 79 -5.37 -7.89 -8.75
N ARG A 80 -5.58 -8.94 -7.93
CA ARG A 80 -5.79 -8.85 -6.48
C ARG A 80 -4.67 -9.52 -5.74
N TYR A 81 -4.21 -8.88 -4.68
CA TYR A 81 -3.18 -9.37 -3.77
C TYR A 81 -3.69 -9.21 -2.34
N LEU A 82 -3.63 -10.30 -1.57
CA LEU A 82 -3.90 -10.28 -0.13
C LEU A 82 -2.59 -10.53 0.62
N ILE A 83 -2.21 -9.59 1.47
CA ILE A 83 -0.95 -9.63 2.21
C ILE A 83 -1.27 -9.70 3.70
N GLN A 84 -1.00 -10.85 4.30
CA GLN A 84 -1.17 -11.05 5.75
C GLN A 84 0.10 -10.68 6.50
N HIS A 85 -0.05 -9.83 7.49
CA HIS A 85 1.00 -9.44 8.42
C HIS A 85 0.61 -9.82 9.83
N SER A 86 1.57 -10.35 10.62
CA SER A 86 1.35 -10.48 12.07
C SER A 86 1.37 -9.10 12.74
N ALA A 87 0.63 -8.95 13.84
CA ALA A 87 0.62 -7.72 14.62
C ALA A 87 2.04 -7.28 15.00
N GLY A 88 2.37 -6.00 14.84
CA GLY A 88 3.70 -5.47 15.15
C GLY A 88 4.83 -5.84 14.16
N SER A 89 4.53 -6.53 13.06
CA SER A 89 5.54 -6.91 12.05
C SER A 89 6.04 -5.75 11.19
N GLY A 90 5.45 -4.55 11.34
CA GLY A 90 5.80 -3.36 10.57
C GLY A 90 5.04 -3.23 9.26
N LYS A 91 3.75 -3.58 9.25
CA LYS A 91 2.83 -3.49 8.11
C LYS A 91 2.91 -2.12 7.42
N SER A 92 2.87 -1.01 8.17
CA SER A 92 2.92 0.35 7.60
C SER A 92 4.18 0.61 6.76
N ASN A 93 5.34 0.07 7.17
CA ASN A 93 6.56 0.17 6.38
C ASN A 93 6.46 -0.65 5.09
N SER A 94 5.90 -1.87 5.16
CA SER A 94 5.67 -2.69 3.96
C SER A 94 4.74 -1.99 2.97
N ILE A 95 3.68 -1.35 3.46
CA ILE A 95 2.77 -0.53 2.65
C ILE A 95 3.52 0.64 2.00
N ALA A 96 4.30 1.40 2.78
CA ALA A 96 5.05 2.55 2.27
C ALA A 96 6.06 2.15 1.19
N TRP A 97 6.81 1.06 1.40
CA TRP A 97 7.73 0.53 0.39
C TRP A 97 6.99 0.01 -0.86
N THR A 98 5.86 -0.67 -0.67
CA THR A 98 5.02 -1.11 -1.81
C THR A 98 4.55 0.09 -2.62
N VAL A 99 3.99 1.11 -1.99
CA VAL A 99 3.55 2.35 -2.67
C VAL A 99 4.71 2.99 -3.43
N HIS A 100 5.86 3.16 -2.77
CA HIS A 100 7.07 3.74 -3.38
C HIS A 100 7.51 2.97 -4.62
N LYS A 101 7.57 1.65 -4.54
CA LYS A 101 7.97 0.78 -5.67
C LYS A 101 6.95 0.78 -6.80
N LEU A 102 5.65 0.73 -6.50
CA LEU A 102 4.59 0.72 -7.51
C LEU A 102 4.54 1.99 -8.35
N VAL A 103 4.87 3.14 -7.77
CA VAL A 103 4.93 4.44 -8.48
C VAL A 103 5.98 4.43 -9.60
N GLY A 104 7.12 3.79 -9.35
CA GLY A 104 8.22 3.70 -10.31
C GLY A 104 8.25 2.40 -11.12
N LEU A 105 7.19 1.57 -11.02
CA LEU A 105 7.19 0.26 -11.65
C LEU A 105 6.99 0.37 -13.15
N GLU A 106 7.96 -0.14 -13.93
CA GLU A 106 7.94 -0.09 -15.38
C GLU A 106 8.02 -1.49 -15.99
N ARG A 107 7.38 -1.64 -17.16
CA ARG A 107 7.47 -2.81 -18.02
C ARG A 107 7.71 -2.35 -19.46
N ALA A 108 8.81 -2.79 -20.05
CA ALA A 108 9.20 -2.41 -21.41
C ALA A 108 9.21 -0.89 -21.66
N GLY A 109 9.69 -0.10 -20.67
CA GLY A 109 9.78 1.37 -20.75
C GLY A 109 8.47 2.11 -20.54
N ALA A 110 7.38 1.43 -20.19
CA ALA A 110 6.10 2.05 -19.85
C ALA A 110 5.74 1.78 -18.38
N SER A 111 5.18 2.80 -17.69
CA SER A 111 4.69 2.63 -16.32
C SER A 111 3.65 1.51 -16.26
N VAL A 112 3.74 0.63 -15.26
CA VAL A 112 2.71 -0.42 -15.01
C VAL A 112 1.44 0.23 -14.47
N PHE A 113 1.59 1.21 -13.59
CA PHE A 113 0.49 1.99 -13.02
C PHE A 113 0.72 3.49 -13.24
N ASP A 114 -0.33 4.20 -13.57
CA ASP A 114 -0.29 5.65 -13.77
C ASP A 114 -0.46 6.40 -12.45
N THR A 115 -1.25 5.83 -11.51
CA THR A 115 -1.51 6.39 -10.18
C THR A 115 -1.66 5.27 -9.15
N VAL A 116 -1.07 5.48 -7.97
CA VAL A 116 -1.23 4.63 -6.79
C VAL A 116 -2.17 5.31 -5.82
N ILE A 117 -3.25 4.64 -5.43
CA ILE A 117 -4.25 5.14 -4.48
C ILE A 117 -4.09 4.36 -3.18
N VAL A 118 -3.87 5.07 -2.07
CA VAL A 118 -3.75 4.49 -0.74
C VAL A 118 -5.03 4.75 0.03
N VAL A 119 -5.68 3.67 0.46
CA VAL A 119 -6.95 3.71 1.19
C VAL A 119 -6.68 3.35 2.65
N THR A 120 -7.06 4.24 3.58
CA THR A 120 -6.88 4.04 5.03
C THR A 120 -8.21 4.20 5.76
N ASP A 121 -8.38 3.53 6.91
CA ASP A 121 -9.63 3.62 7.70
C ASP A 121 -9.73 4.93 8.49
N ARG A 122 -8.64 5.43 9.05
CA ARG A 122 -8.66 6.57 10.00
C ARG A 122 -7.75 7.72 9.60
N GLN A 123 -8.22 8.96 9.85
CA GLN A 123 -7.43 10.16 9.66
C GLN A 123 -6.11 10.19 10.47
N VAL A 124 -6.07 9.57 11.65
CA VAL A 124 -4.87 9.51 12.50
C VAL A 124 -3.83 8.52 11.96
N LEU A 125 -4.28 7.35 11.47
CA LEU A 125 -3.40 6.39 10.78
C LEU A 125 -2.92 6.94 9.44
N ASP A 126 -3.78 7.68 8.76
CA ASP A 126 -3.47 8.41 7.55
C ASP A 126 -2.26 9.35 7.73
N LYS A 127 -2.15 10.05 8.87
CA LYS A 127 -1.00 10.89 9.18
C LYS A 127 0.30 10.07 9.31
N ASN A 128 0.29 8.98 10.09
CA ASN A 128 1.47 8.13 10.27
C ASN A 128 1.91 7.47 8.96
N LEU A 129 0.95 6.99 8.17
CA LEU A 129 1.23 6.38 6.87
C LEU A 129 1.72 7.42 5.87
N LYS A 130 1.15 8.63 5.86
CA LYS A 130 1.63 9.75 5.06
C LYS A 130 3.05 10.13 5.43
N ASP A 131 3.35 10.25 6.72
CA ASP A 131 4.68 10.61 7.20
C ASP A 131 5.70 9.53 6.80
N THR A 132 5.30 8.25 6.83
CA THR A 132 6.14 7.13 6.41
C THR A 132 6.34 7.12 4.89
N ILE A 133 5.28 7.29 4.09
CA ILE A 133 5.37 7.38 2.63
C ILE A 133 6.14 8.64 2.23
N GLY A 134 5.86 9.78 2.86
CA GLY A 134 6.51 11.06 2.62
C GLY A 134 7.97 11.11 3.07
N GLY A 135 8.38 10.23 3.99
CA GLY A 135 9.77 10.06 4.42
C GLY A 135 10.70 9.58 3.30
N PHE A 136 10.14 8.98 2.25
CA PHE A 136 10.87 8.75 0.99
C PHE A 136 10.83 10.06 0.17
N ALA A 137 11.93 10.79 0.14
CA ALA A 137 12.02 12.14 -0.45
C ALA A 137 11.48 12.25 -1.90
N GLN A 138 11.53 11.18 -2.65
CA GLN A 138 11.02 11.12 -4.02
C GLN A 138 9.49 11.07 -4.09
N THR A 139 8.82 10.48 -3.09
CA THR A 139 7.36 10.28 -3.09
C THR A 139 6.60 11.48 -2.54
N ALA A 140 7.19 12.26 -1.64
CA ALA A 140 6.53 13.42 -1.02
C ALA A 140 5.99 14.45 -2.04
N ARG A 141 6.76 14.71 -3.11
CA ARG A 141 6.36 15.65 -4.17
C ARG A 141 5.25 15.12 -5.07
N LEU A 142 5.11 13.81 -5.15
CA LEU A 142 4.15 13.12 -6.02
C LEU A 142 2.82 12.84 -5.32
N MET A 143 2.73 13.13 -4.02
CA MET A 143 1.58 12.80 -3.19
C MET A 143 0.53 13.91 -3.19
N GLY A 144 -0.74 13.52 -3.28
CA GLY A 144 -1.92 14.34 -3.05
C GLY A 144 -2.79 13.70 -1.95
N HIS A 145 -3.53 14.51 -1.21
CA HIS A 145 -4.47 14.05 -0.21
C HIS A 145 -5.89 14.44 -0.60
N ALA A 146 -6.70 13.45 -0.94
CA ALA A 146 -8.08 13.67 -1.34
C ALA A 146 -8.98 13.83 -0.09
N GLU A 147 -9.33 15.08 0.21
CA GLU A 147 -10.28 15.40 1.30
C GLU A 147 -11.73 15.43 0.81
N ARG A 148 -11.94 15.71 -0.47
CA ARG A 148 -13.25 15.76 -1.12
C ARG A 148 -13.29 14.81 -2.32
N SER A 149 -14.47 14.35 -2.69
CA SER A 149 -14.67 13.45 -3.83
C SER A 149 -14.16 14.01 -5.16
N GLY A 150 -14.17 15.33 -5.36
CA GLY A 150 -13.65 15.99 -6.56
C GLY A 150 -12.12 16.15 -6.60
N ASP A 151 -11.44 15.99 -5.45
CA ASP A 151 -9.99 16.21 -5.36
C ASP A 151 -9.20 15.15 -6.13
N LEU A 152 -9.73 13.92 -6.21
CA LEU A 152 -9.07 12.84 -6.95
C LEU A 152 -8.87 13.20 -8.42
N ARG A 153 -9.92 13.71 -9.06
CA ARG A 153 -9.84 14.13 -10.46
C ARG A 153 -8.77 15.20 -10.65
N GLY A 154 -8.79 16.24 -9.80
CA GLY A 154 -7.78 17.29 -9.83
C GLY A 154 -6.35 16.79 -9.61
N PHE A 155 -6.17 15.81 -8.72
CA PHE A 155 -4.84 15.20 -8.49
C PHE A 155 -4.38 14.36 -9.67
N ILE A 156 -5.27 13.57 -10.28
CA ILE A 156 -4.95 12.79 -11.48
C ILE A 156 -4.61 13.73 -12.64
N GLU A 157 -5.39 14.78 -12.86
CA GLU A 157 -5.17 15.77 -13.91
C GLU A 157 -3.87 16.58 -13.69
N SER A 158 -3.54 16.90 -12.44
CA SER A 158 -2.28 17.57 -12.08
C SER A 158 -1.05 16.64 -12.07
N GLY A 159 -1.21 15.35 -12.46
CA GLY A 159 -0.11 14.41 -12.57
C GLY A 159 0.40 13.87 -11.23
N LYS A 160 -0.39 13.96 -10.15
CA LYS A 160 -0.04 13.31 -8.88
C LYS A 160 -0.03 11.80 -9.05
N LYS A 161 1.06 11.18 -8.66
CA LYS A 161 1.26 9.73 -8.79
C LYS A 161 0.77 8.95 -7.58
N ILE A 162 0.63 9.59 -6.43
CA ILE A 162 0.13 8.99 -5.19
C ILE A 162 -1.03 9.83 -4.68
N VAL A 163 -2.15 9.18 -4.39
CA VAL A 163 -3.32 9.81 -3.78
C VAL A 163 -3.68 9.02 -2.52
N VAL A 164 -3.72 9.70 -1.38
CA VAL A 164 -4.13 9.10 -0.11
C VAL A 164 -5.57 9.50 0.18
N THR A 165 -6.39 8.53 0.55
CA THR A 165 -7.81 8.72 0.82
C THR A 165 -8.30 7.83 1.96
N THR A 166 -9.52 8.06 2.44
CA THR A 166 -10.16 7.24 3.46
C THR A 166 -11.17 6.27 2.86
N VAL A 167 -11.48 5.19 3.60
CA VAL A 167 -12.48 4.17 3.21
C VAL A 167 -13.83 4.80 2.86
N GLN A 168 -14.26 5.84 3.60
CA GLN A 168 -15.54 6.50 3.38
C GLN A 168 -15.64 7.19 2.02
N LYS A 169 -14.49 7.64 1.46
CA LYS A 169 -14.43 8.33 0.17
C LYS A 169 -14.14 7.40 -1.00
N PHE A 170 -13.65 6.21 -0.69
CA PHE A 170 -13.21 5.23 -1.68
C PHE A 170 -14.29 4.81 -2.70
N PRO A 171 -15.59 4.64 -2.36
CA PRO A 171 -16.65 4.34 -3.34
C PRO A 171 -16.75 5.38 -4.46
N PHE A 172 -16.68 6.67 -4.12
CA PHE A 172 -16.72 7.76 -5.11
C PHE A 172 -15.50 7.73 -6.04
N ILE A 173 -14.34 7.37 -5.48
CA ILE A 173 -13.10 7.21 -6.23
C ILE A 173 -13.19 6.06 -7.24
N LEU A 174 -13.80 4.95 -6.86
CA LEU A 174 -14.02 3.82 -7.76
C LEU A 174 -14.92 4.18 -8.95
N ASP A 175 -15.96 4.99 -8.71
CA ASP A 175 -16.83 5.47 -9.78
C ASP A 175 -16.08 6.35 -10.78
N ASP A 176 -15.22 7.24 -10.29
CA ASP A 176 -14.38 8.10 -11.14
C ASP A 176 -13.37 7.28 -11.95
N ILE A 177 -12.73 6.27 -11.35
CA ILE A 177 -11.80 5.36 -12.03
C ILE A 177 -12.51 4.58 -13.14
N GLY A 178 -13.70 4.04 -12.83
CA GLY A 178 -14.47 3.21 -13.75
C GLY A 178 -15.12 3.99 -14.91
N SER A 179 -15.33 5.29 -14.75
CA SER A 179 -16.02 6.12 -15.74
C SER A 179 -15.06 7.08 -16.47
N ALA A 180 -14.54 8.07 -15.78
CA ALA A 180 -13.78 9.16 -16.37
C ALA A 180 -12.32 8.79 -16.72
N HIS A 181 -11.76 7.74 -16.08
CA HIS A 181 -10.35 7.40 -16.17
C HIS A 181 -10.08 5.96 -16.66
N ARG A 182 -10.96 5.41 -17.49
CA ARG A 182 -10.84 4.03 -18.04
C ARG A 182 -9.53 3.76 -18.78
N GLY A 183 -8.92 4.77 -19.37
CA GLY A 183 -7.65 4.66 -20.11
C GLY A 183 -6.41 4.67 -19.22
N ARG A 184 -6.54 4.87 -17.90
CA ARG A 184 -5.44 4.89 -16.93
C ARG A 184 -5.42 3.62 -16.09
N ARG A 185 -4.24 3.25 -15.59
CA ARG A 185 -4.01 2.05 -14.78
C ARG A 185 -3.72 2.46 -13.34
N PHE A 186 -4.43 1.83 -12.41
CA PHE A 186 -4.37 2.16 -11.00
C PHE A 186 -3.84 1.00 -10.16
N ALA A 187 -3.03 1.31 -9.16
CA ALA A 187 -2.76 0.43 -8.04
C ALA A 187 -3.49 0.95 -6.80
N ILE A 188 -4.34 0.14 -6.19
CA ILE A 188 -5.11 0.48 -5.01
C ILE A 188 -4.54 -0.29 -3.83
N VAL A 189 -3.89 0.41 -2.92
CA VAL A 189 -3.26 -0.15 -1.72
C VAL A 189 -4.17 0.13 -0.53
N ILE A 190 -4.63 -0.93 0.14
CA ILE A 190 -5.61 -0.86 1.22
C ILE A 190 -4.93 -1.23 2.52
N ASP A 191 -4.93 -0.30 3.47
CA ASP A 191 -4.50 -0.54 4.84
C ASP A 191 -5.70 -0.84 5.73
N GLU A 192 -5.71 -2.04 6.31
CA GLU A 192 -6.68 -2.42 7.32
C GLU A 192 -6.20 -1.96 8.70
N ALA A 193 -6.75 -0.86 9.14
CA ALA A 193 -6.73 -0.60 10.55
C ALA A 193 -7.83 -1.44 11.22
N HIS A 194 -7.45 -2.42 12.03
CA HIS A 194 -8.37 -3.06 12.96
C HIS A 194 -9.02 -2.00 13.84
N SER A 195 -10.22 -1.57 13.49
CA SER A 195 -11.01 -0.66 14.31
C SER A 195 -12.18 -1.41 14.93
N SER A 196 -11.95 -1.94 16.10
CA SER A 196 -12.98 -2.47 16.99
C SER A 196 -13.98 -1.42 17.52
N GLN A 197 -14.07 -0.21 16.95
CA GLN A 197 -14.98 0.84 17.41
C GLN A 197 -15.44 1.76 16.27
N GLY A 198 -16.55 1.48 15.62
CA GLY A 198 -17.10 2.43 14.66
C GLY A 198 -18.42 2.08 13.99
N GLY A 199 -19.41 1.60 14.72
CA GLY A 199 -20.73 1.25 14.20
C GLY A 199 -21.53 2.38 13.51
N ARG A 200 -21.07 3.64 13.50
CA ARG A 200 -21.80 4.74 12.84
C ARG A 200 -21.40 5.00 11.39
N ALA A 201 -20.17 4.72 11.01
CA ALA A 201 -19.72 4.83 9.61
C ALA A 201 -20.23 3.66 8.76
N ALA A 202 -20.50 2.52 9.41
CA ALA A 202 -21.07 1.32 8.81
C ALA A 202 -22.45 1.54 8.19
N GLY A 203 -23.34 2.21 8.91
CA GLY A 203 -24.71 2.44 8.46
C GLY A 203 -24.79 3.30 7.19
N ALA A 204 -23.94 4.30 7.03
CA ALA A 204 -23.95 5.18 5.86
C ALA A 204 -23.47 4.45 4.59
N LEU A 205 -22.49 3.55 4.72
CA LEU A 205 -21.98 2.76 3.60
C LEU A 205 -22.99 1.69 3.17
N ASN A 206 -23.64 1.06 4.15
CA ASN A 206 -24.66 0.05 3.92
C ASN A 206 -25.90 0.63 3.19
N THR A 207 -26.31 1.84 3.56
CA THR A 207 -27.41 2.55 2.88
C THR A 207 -27.04 2.89 1.44
N ALA A 208 -25.80 3.27 1.17
CA ALA A 208 -25.30 3.58 -0.19
C ALA A 208 -25.19 2.33 -1.09
N LEU A 209 -25.04 1.14 -0.49
CA LEU A 209 -24.92 -0.15 -1.20
C LEU A 209 -26.23 -0.94 -1.28
N GLY A 210 -27.35 -0.40 -0.72
CA GLY A 210 -28.67 -1.05 -0.74
C GLY A 210 -28.83 -2.23 0.21
N GLY A 211 -27.99 -2.32 1.25
CA GLY A 211 -28.02 -3.39 2.26
C GLY A 211 -29.01 -3.15 3.39
N SER A 212 -29.58 -4.22 3.95
CA SER A 212 -30.49 -4.22 5.09
C SER A 212 -29.73 -4.29 6.42
N ALA A 213 -30.39 -3.92 7.52
CA ALA A 213 -29.86 -3.70 8.87
C ALA A 213 -29.16 -4.89 9.59
N ALA A 214 -28.79 -5.97 8.89
CA ALA A 214 -28.19 -7.18 9.46
C ALA A 214 -26.63 -7.14 9.53
N ASP A 215 -25.97 -6.03 9.11
CA ASP A 215 -24.51 -5.99 8.88
C ASP A 215 -23.71 -5.22 9.95
N ASP A 216 -24.20 -5.16 11.20
CA ASP A 216 -23.53 -4.41 12.29
C ASP A 216 -22.21 -5.04 12.77
N GLU A 217 -21.85 -6.26 12.31
CA GLU A 217 -20.63 -6.98 12.68
C GLU A 217 -19.54 -7.01 11.59
N MET A 218 -19.79 -6.45 10.41
CA MET A 218 -18.79 -6.48 9.33
C MET A 218 -17.56 -5.62 9.67
N THR A 219 -16.38 -6.21 9.53
CA THR A 219 -15.12 -5.48 9.66
C THR A 219 -14.94 -4.47 8.51
N THR A 220 -14.08 -3.50 8.69
CA THR A 220 -13.71 -2.57 7.58
C THR A 220 -13.18 -3.33 6.36
N GLU A 221 -12.50 -4.45 6.59
CA GLU A 221 -12.01 -5.39 5.57
C GLU A 221 -13.15 -6.00 4.78
N ASP A 222 -14.10 -6.61 5.47
CA ASP A 222 -15.29 -7.22 4.83
C ASP A 222 -16.04 -6.19 3.99
N ARG A 223 -16.10 -4.94 4.46
CA ARG A 223 -16.75 -3.84 3.72
C ARG A 223 -15.99 -3.44 2.48
N ILE A 224 -14.66 -3.31 2.57
CA ILE A 224 -13.82 -3.03 1.40
C ILE A 224 -13.92 -4.18 0.41
N LEU A 225 -13.88 -5.42 0.89
CA LEU A 225 -14.06 -6.60 0.05
C LEU A 225 -15.44 -6.63 -0.58
N ALA A 226 -16.50 -6.34 0.17
CA ALA A 226 -17.86 -6.25 -0.36
C ALA A 226 -18.01 -5.14 -1.40
N ILE A 227 -17.36 -3.99 -1.22
CA ILE A 227 -17.32 -2.92 -2.24
C ILE A 227 -16.59 -3.41 -3.51
N ILE A 228 -15.45 -4.06 -3.33
CA ILE A 228 -14.66 -4.59 -4.45
C ILE A 228 -15.42 -5.71 -5.17
N GLU A 229 -16.12 -6.58 -4.43
CA GLU A 229 -16.89 -7.69 -4.97
C GLU A 229 -18.24 -7.27 -5.54
N GLY A 230 -18.95 -6.36 -4.89
CA GLY A 230 -20.27 -5.86 -5.30
C GLY A 230 -20.21 -4.95 -6.54
N ARG A 231 -19.11 -4.26 -6.74
CA ARG A 231 -18.82 -3.55 -7.98
C ARG A 231 -17.84 -4.40 -8.79
N ARG A 232 -18.17 -4.72 -10.05
CA ARG A 232 -17.26 -5.46 -10.96
C ARG A 232 -15.86 -4.91 -10.81
N MET A 233 -14.89 -5.82 -10.60
CA MET A 233 -13.46 -5.45 -10.64
C MET A 233 -13.20 -4.58 -11.86
N LEU A 234 -12.52 -3.47 -11.61
CA LEU A 234 -12.05 -2.63 -12.70
C LEU A 234 -10.82 -3.29 -13.32
N ASP A 235 -10.91 -3.63 -14.61
CA ASP A 235 -9.80 -4.26 -15.35
C ASP A 235 -8.54 -3.39 -15.38
N ASN A 236 -8.71 -2.09 -15.17
CA ASN A 236 -7.64 -1.10 -15.13
C ASN A 236 -7.10 -0.83 -13.72
N ALA A 237 -7.53 -1.57 -12.68
CA ALA A 237 -7.07 -1.39 -11.31
C ALA A 237 -6.62 -2.70 -10.68
N SER A 238 -5.44 -2.70 -10.04
CA SER A 238 -4.97 -3.78 -9.17
C SER A 238 -5.14 -3.42 -7.70
N TYR A 239 -5.49 -4.40 -6.87
CA TYR A 239 -5.81 -4.23 -5.46
C TYR A 239 -4.77 -4.95 -4.60
N PHE A 240 -4.16 -4.22 -3.66
CA PHE A 240 -3.14 -4.70 -2.72
C PHE A 240 -3.67 -4.52 -1.30
N ALA A 241 -4.34 -5.53 -0.76
CA ALA A 241 -4.94 -5.50 0.57
C ALA A 241 -3.95 -6.02 1.62
N PHE A 242 -3.60 -5.16 2.59
CA PHE A 242 -2.74 -5.50 3.72
C PHE A 242 -3.60 -5.73 4.96
N THR A 243 -3.55 -6.92 5.54
CA THR A 243 -4.29 -7.30 6.74
C THR A 243 -3.35 -7.64 7.88
N ALA A 244 -3.78 -7.40 9.12
CA ALA A 244 -3.12 -7.91 10.31
C ALA A 244 -3.93 -9.11 10.85
N THR A 245 -3.25 -10.16 11.21
CA THR A 245 -3.78 -11.32 11.95
C THR A 245 -3.49 -11.18 13.43
#